data_69b59c8c9ad9d71254dcf211a88eaafa
#
_entry.id   69b59c8c9ad9d71254dcf211a88eaafa
#
_cell.length_a   1.000
_cell.length_b   1.000
_cell.length_c   1.000
_cell.angle_alpha   90.00
_cell.angle_beta   90.00
_cell.angle_gamma   90.00
#
_symmetry.space_group_name_H-M   'P 1'
#
loop_
_entity.id
_entity.type
_entity.pdbx_description
1 polymer ?
#
loop_
_entity_poly.entity_id
_entity_poly.type
_entity_poly.pdbx_seq_one_letter_code
_entity_poly.pdbx_strand_id
1 'polypeptide(L)'
;VRRTKSESEETRQRILDAAETVFLDIGVSRASLDRIATEAGVTRGAIYWHFANKQELFAAMIERVHGQHEAVVASSFLNGSDPLDGILKWALKVIELFVAEAHTRQVYRIVVTRCEYVGEMQHALEWQCDLHDRMAVNMRNAFEAAAAAGQLAPDWTVKSAATTLECFMSGMLDNWLRYDFDAEVAETLRAGLRSLVGSFRARDCAAHPSAVQQGRALHA
;
A
#
# COMPACT_ATOMS: atom_id res chain seq x y z
N VAL A 1 18.95 36.60 -7.30
CA VAL A 1 19.78 35.43 -7.67
C VAL A 1 18.81 34.32 -8.10
N ARG A 2 18.94 33.80 -9.34
CA ARG A 2 18.11 32.69 -9.85
C ARG A 2 18.60 31.42 -9.19
N ARG A 3 17.81 30.79 -8.32
CA ARG A 3 18.11 29.49 -7.70
C ARG A 3 18.28 28.44 -8.79
N THR A 4 19.25 27.55 -8.61
CA THR A 4 19.43 26.39 -9.49
C THR A 4 18.26 25.41 -9.33
N LYS A 5 18.04 24.54 -10.30
CA LYS A 5 17.00 23.49 -10.21
C LYS A 5 17.22 22.58 -8.98
N SER A 6 18.49 22.30 -8.63
CA SER A 6 18.87 21.51 -7.45
C SER A 6 18.49 22.20 -6.14
N GLU A 7 18.83 23.49 -5.98
CA GLU A 7 18.48 24.27 -4.78
C GLU A 7 16.97 24.42 -4.59
N SER A 8 16.22 24.46 -5.69
CA SER A 8 14.75 24.47 -5.66
C SER A 8 14.21 23.15 -5.16
N GLU A 9 14.72 22.01 -5.65
CA GLU A 9 14.30 20.69 -5.23
C GLU A 9 14.68 20.43 -3.75
N GLU A 10 15.86 20.80 -3.32
CA GLU A 10 16.26 20.72 -1.90
C GLU A 10 15.33 21.52 -0.98
N THR A 11 14.90 22.71 -1.45
CA THR A 11 13.92 23.51 -0.70
C THR A 11 12.57 22.81 -0.62
N ARG A 12 12.12 22.22 -1.72
CA ARG A 12 10.86 21.47 -1.77
C ARG A 12 10.89 20.28 -0.80
N GLN A 13 11.98 19.52 -0.74
CA GLN A 13 12.14 18.39 0.18
C GLN A 13 12.13 18.85 1.64
N ARG A 14 12.83 19.93 2.00
CA ARG A 14 12.78 20.50 3.35
C ARG A 14 11.36 20.93 3.77
N ILE A 15 10.57 21.46 2.84
CA ILE A 15 9.17 21.84 3.12
C ILE A 15 8.34 20.59 3.40
N LEU A 16 8.53 19.50 2.65
CA LEU A 16 7.84 18.22 2.87
C LEU A 16 8.22 17.61 4.23
N ASP A 17 9.48 17.62 4.61
CA ASP A 17 9.95 17.10 5.91
C ASP A 17 9.37 17.91 7.08
N ALA A 18 9.34 19.24 6.95
CA ALA A 18 8.72 20.11 7.94
C ALA A 18 7.20 19.91 8.03
N ALA A 19 6.55 19.67 6.90
CA ALA A 19 5.12 19.38 6.88
C ALA A 19 4.79 18.09 7.65
N GLU A 20 5.57 17.03 7.45
CA GLU A 20 5.42 15.78 8.20
C GLU A 20 5.56 16.00 9.70
N THR A 21 6.58 16.73 10.12
CA THR A 21 6.80 17.07 11.53
C THR A 21 5.60 17.81 12.12
N VAL A 22 5.14 18.86 11.45
CA VAL A 22 4.01 19.67 11.91
C VAL A 22 2.70 18.88 11.89
N PHE A 23 2.46 18.06 10.86
CA PHE A 23 1.25 17.25 10.76
C PHE A 23 1.19 16.17 11.84
N LEU A 24 2.31 15.55 12.19
CA LEU A 24 2.38 14.61 13.31
C LEU A 24 2.10 15.27 14.65
N ASP A 25 2.67 16.44 14.89
CA ASP A 25 2.57 17.16 16.15
C ASP A 25 1.14 17.63 16.44
N ILE A 26 0.57 18.42 15.50
CA ILE A 26 -0.70 19.13 15.74
C ILE A 26 -1.87 18.66 14.87
N GLY A 27 -1.66 17.72 13.97
CA GLY A 27 -2.65 17.27 12.97
C GLY A 27 -2.74 18.19 11.75
N VAL A 28 -3.23 17.64 10.64
CA VAL A 28 -3.28 18.32 9.34
C VAL A 28 -4.24 19.52 9.37
N SER A 29 -5.41 19.37 10.00
CA SER A 29 -6.44 20.42 10.06
C SER A 29 -5.93 21.68 10.77
N ARG A 30 -5.15 21.53 11.84
CA ARG A 30 -4.61 22.65 12.63
C ARG A 30 -3.30 23.25 12.07
N ALA A 31 -2.65 22.54 11.16
CA ALA A 31 -1.43 23.01 10.54
C ALA A 31 -1.71 24.14 9.55
N SER A 32 -0.83 25.13 9.49
CA SER A 32 -0.85 26.19 8.50
C SER A 32 0.44 26.19 7.68
N LEU A 33 0.37 26.68 6.44
CA LEU A 33 1.57 26.83 5.60
C LEU A 33 2.61 27.77 6.24
N ASP A 34 2.16 28.78 7.00
CA ASP A 34 3.07 29.69 7.71
C ASP A 34 3.86 28.97 8.81
N ARG A 35 3.22 28.05 9.58
CA ARG A 35 3.90 27.23 10.58
C ARG A 35 4.88 26.27 9.92
N ILE A 36 4.49 25.66 8.82
CA ILE A 36 5.35 24.75 8.05
C ILE A 36 6.55 25.51 7.45
N ALA A 37 6.34 26.74 6.93
CA ALA A 37 7.42 27.57 6.43
C ALA A 37 8.44 27.91 7.53
N THR A 38 7.96 28.22 8.74
CA THR A 38 8.82 28.47 9.92
C THR A 38 9.63 27.23 10.28
N GLU A 39 9.00 26.07 10.34
CA GLU A 39 9.65 24.78 10.63
C GLU A 39 10.69 24.40 9.58
N ALA A 40 10.39 24.64 8.29
CA ALA A 40 11.30 24.41 7.17
C ALA A 40 12.46 25.42 7.10
N GLY A 41 12.43 26.49 7.88
CA GLY A 41 13.41 27.58 7.79
C GLY A 41 13.35 28.32 6.45
N VAL A 42 12.15 28.48 5.86
CA VAL A 42 11.93 29.16 4.58
C VAL A 42 10.97 30.34 4.74
N THR A 43 10.96 31.25 3.77
CA THR A 43 9.99 32.35 3.77
C THR A 43 8.60 31.86 3.36
N ARG A 44 7.55 32.58 3.79
CA ARG A 44 6.18 32.33 3.35
C ARG A 44 6.06 32.32 1.81
N GLY A 45 6.73 33.25 1.11
CA GLY A 45 6.73 33.28 -0.34
C GLY A 45 7.39 32.04 -0.98
N ALA A 46 8.39 31.45 -0.32
CA ALA A 46 9.04 30.26 -0.82
C ALA A 46 8.13 29.03 -0.76
N ILE A 47 7.30 28.87 0.29
CA ILE A 47 6.36 27.74 0.35
C ILE A 47 5.27 27.86 -0.70
N TYR A 48 4.70 29.08 -0.92
CA TYR A 48 3.68 29.29 -1.95
C TYR A 48 4.22 29.18 -3.38
N TRP A 49 5.53 29.28 -3.58
CA TRP A 49 6.15 29.01 -4.86
C TRP A 49 6.17 27.50 -5.19
N HIS A 50 6.25 26.63 -4.18
CA HIS A 50 6.29 25.18 -4.32
C HIS A 50 4.92 24.53 -4.24
N PHE A 51 4.02 25.07 -3.41
CA PHE A 51 2.71 24.47 -3.10
C PHE A 51 1.65 25.55 -3.00
N ALA A 52 0.62 25.48 -3.83
CA ALA A 52 -0.45 26.47 -3.86
C ALA A 52 -1.29 26.49 -2.58
N ASN A 53 -1.42 25.33 -1.93
CA ASN A 53 -2.23 25.15 -0.73
C ASN A 53 -1.75 23.94 0.09
N LYS A 54 -2.37 23.76 1.27
CA LYS A 54 -2.05 22.64 2.19
C LYS A 54 -2.41 21.27 1.61
N GLN A 55 -3.45 21.20 0.79
CA GLN A 55 -3.87 19.96 0.13
C GLN A 55 -2.81 19.47 -0.87
N GLU A 56 -2.28 20.37 -1.70
CA GLU A 56 -1.21 20.05 -2.63
C GLU A 56 0.06 19.58 -1.90
N LEU A 57 0.41 20.26 -0.79
CA LEU A 57 1.53 19.86 0.05
C LEU A 57 1.31 18.46 0.67
N PHE A 58 0.10 18.20 1.17
CA PHE A 58 -0.27 16.90 1.73
C PHE A 58 -0.24 15.79 0.68
N ALA A 59 -0.80 16.02 -0.51
CA ALA A 59 -0.75 15.10 -1.63
C ALA A 59 0.70 14.81 -2.05
N ALA A 60 1.55 15.83 -2.16
CA ALA A 60 2.95 15.68 -2.51
C ALA A 60 3.77 14.89 -1.46
N MET A 61 3.41 15.01 -0.17
CA MET A 61 3.99 14.21 0.91
C MET A 61 3.70 12.72 0.72
N ILE A 62 2.45 12.38 0.41
CA ILE A 62 2.04 10.98 0.17
C ILE A 62 2.66 10.46 -1.12
N GLU A 63 2.63 11.26 -2.21
CA GLU A 63 3.23 10.90 -3.50
C GLU A 63 4.72 10.60 -3.40
N ARG A 64 5.46 11.31 -2.53
CA ARG A 64 6.88 11.06 -2.27
C ARG A 64 7.13 9.64 -1.78
N VAL A 65 6.31 9.14 -0.86
CA VAL A 65 6.40 7.76 -0.36
C VAL A 65 5.96 6.75 -1.42
N HIS A 66 4.83 7.00 -2.07
CA HIS A 66 4.31 6.09 -3.10
C HIS A 66 5.24 6.01 -4.31
N GLY A 67 5.75 7.13 -4.82
CA GLY A 67 6.62 7.16 -5.99
C GLY A 67 7.93 6.40 -5.79
N GLN A 68 8.48 6.39 -4.58
CA GLN A 68 9.66 5.60 -4.24
C GLN A 68 9.40 4.09 -4.30
N HIS A 69 8.17 3.66 -4.05
CA HIS A 69 7.78 2.25 -3.96
C HIS A 69 7.12 1.71 -5.22
N GLU A 70 6.55 2.59 -6.06
CA GLU A 70 5.78 2.18 -7.25
C GLU A 70 6.62 1.35 -8.23
N ALA A 71 7.87 1.74 -8.50
CA ALA A 71 8.77 0.98 -9.38
C ALA A 71 9.11 -0.41 -8.80
N VAL A 72 9.26 -0.52 -7.48
CA VAL A 72 9.54 -1.78 -6.78
C VAL A 72 8.31 -2.68 -6.79
N VAL A 73 7.14 -2.10 -6.58
CA VAL A 73 5.85 -2.78 -6.60
C VAL A 73 5.51 -3.26 -8.01
N ALA A 74 5.65 -2.40 -9.02
CA ALA A 74 5.39 -2.76 -10.41
C ALA A 74 6.27 -3.91 -10.90
N SER A 75 7.55 -3.94 -10.50
CA SER A 75 8.46 -5.03 -10.87
C SER A 75 8.06 -6.39 -10.30
N SER A 76 7.33 -6.43 -9.18
CA SER A 76 6.87 -7.66 -8.56
C SER A 76 5.80 -8.39 -9.38
N PHE A 77 4.99 -7.63 -10.14
CA PHE A 77 3.97 -8.19 -11.04
C PHE A 77 4.52 -8.59 -12.42
N LEU A 78 5.65 -8.01 -12.86
CA LEU A 78 6.15 -8.17 -14.23
C LEU A 78 7.15 -9.32 -14.39
N ASN A 79 7.77 -9.81 -13.31
CA ASN A 79 8.94 -10.69 -13.38
C ASN A 79 8.66 -12.18 -13.11
N GLY A 80 7.41 -12.65 -13.22
CA GLY A 80 7.08 -14.05 -12.93
C GLY A 80 6.14 -14.70 -13.94
N SER A 81 6.34 -16.01 -14.19
CA SER A 81 5.41 -16.86 -14.94
C SER A 81 4.15 -17.23 -14.10
N ASP A 82 4.15 -16.92 -12.81
CA ASP A 82 3.08 -17.22 -11.85
C ASP A 82 2.50 -15.93 -11.26
N PRO A 83 1.32 -15.49 -11.73
CA PRO A 83 0.66 -14.27 -11.24
C PRO A 83 0.35 -14.27 -9.74
N LEU A 84 -0.06 -15.40 -9.14
CA LEU A 84 -0.33 -15.49 -7.71
C LEU A 84 0.95 -15.36 -6.86
N ASP A 85 2.07 -15.86 -7.36
CA ASP A 85 3.37 -15.64 -6.73
C ASP A 85 3.80 -14.17 -6.80
N GLY A 86 3.51 -13.50 -7.91
CA GLY A 86 3.70 -12.05 -8.06
C GLY A 86 2.89 -11.25 -7.05
N ILE A 87 1.61 -11.60 -6.86
CA ILE A 87 0.72 -10.99 -5.85
C ILE A 87 1.30 -11.19 -4.44
N LEU A 88 1.75 -12.41 -4.10
CA LEU A 88 2.34 -12.69 -2.79
C LEU A 88 3.63 -11.88 -2.57
N LYS A 89 4.52 -11.84 -3.56
CA LYS A 89 5.77 -11.06 -3.48
C LYS A 89 5.49 -9.57 -3.25
N TRP A 90 4.52 -9.02 -3.99
CA TRP A 90 4.08 -7.65 -3.77
C TRP A 90 3.57 -7.42 -2.34
N ALA A 91 2.66 -8.25 -1.86
CA ALA A 91 2.08 -8.10 -0.52
C ALA A 91 3.13 -8.23 0.60
N LEU A 92 4.08 -9.17 0.46
CA LEU A 92 5.19 -9.32 1.41
C LEU A 92 6.15 -8.13 1.35
N LYS A 93 6.37 -7.55 0.16
CA LYS A 93 7.20 -6.35 -0.01
C LYS A 93 6.61 -5.13 0.68
N VAL A 94 5.29 -4.98 0.68
CA VAL A 94 4.63 -3.92 1.46
C VAL A 94 4.97 -4.06 2.95
N ILE A 95 4.86 -5.26 3.54
CA ILE A 95 5.25 -5.47 4.95
C ILE A 95 6.73 -5.13 5.17
N GLU A 96 7.61 -5.55 4.26
CA GLU A 96 9.04 -5.27 4.35
C GLU A 96 9.33 -3.77 4.39
N LEU A 97 8.67 -2.97 3.52
CA LEU A 97 8.80 -1.52 3.50
C LEU A 97 8.39 -0.89 4.83
N PHE A 98 7.27 -1.32 5.40
CA PHE A 98 6.83 -0.82 6.71
C PHE A 98 7.78 -1.23 7.85
N VAL A 99 8.43 -2.39 7.77
CA VAL A 99 9.47 -2.78 8.75
C VAL A 99 10.73 -1.94 8.59
N ALA A 100 11.20 -1.77 7.35
CA ALA A 100 12.49 -1.15 7.07
C ALA A 100 12.47 0.38 7.21
N GLU A 101 11.36 1.03 6.85
CA GLU A 101 11.32 2.47 6.62
C GLU A 101 10.44 3.21 7.64
N ALA A 102 11.09 3.89 8.59
CA ALA A 102 10.40 4.74 9.56
C ALA A 102 9.58 5.86 8.88
N HIS A 103 10.08 6.40 7.77
CA HIS A 103 9.42 7.44 7.00
C HIS A 103 8.06 6.97 6.44
N THR A 104 8.01 5.78 5.84
CA THR A 104 6.76 5.17 5.34
C THR A 104 5.72 5.02 6.47
N ARG A 105 6.14 4.54 7.64
CA ARG A 105 5.26 4.42 8.82
C ARG A 105 4.73 5.78 9.29
N GLN A 106 5.60 6.79 9.28
CA GLN A 106 5.25 8.15 9.72
C GLN A 106 4.20 8.77 8.80
N VAL A 107 4.40 8.71 7.49
CA VAL A 107 3.42 9.25 6.52
C VAL A 107 2.10 8.50 6.60
N TYR A 108 2.12 7.16 6.70
CA TYR A 108 0.91 6.37 6.89
C TYR A 108 0.15 6.77 8.17
N ARG A 109 0.86 6.97 9.29
CA ARG A 109 0.27 7.45 10.54
C ARG A 109 -0.41 8.81 10.37
N ILE A 110 0.22 9.76 9.66
CA ILE A 110 -0.38 11.07 9.39
C ILE A 110 -1.70 10.90 8.63
N VAL A 111 -1.68 10.12 7.56
CA VAL A 111 -2.84 9.89 6.70
C VAL A 111 -4.01 9.27 7.48
N VAL A 112 -3.75 8.26 8.30
CA VAL A 112 -4.80 7.49 8.99
C VAL A 112 -5.27 8.17 10.28
N THR A 113 -4.36 8.82 11.03
CA THR A 113 -4.69 9.27 12.39
C THR A 113 -4.61 10.77 12.63
N ARG A 114 -4.05 11.55 11.70
CA ARG A 114 -3.80 12.98 11.85
C ARG A 114 -4.50 13.85 10.83
N CYS A 115 -5.23 13.26 9.88
CA CYS A 115 -6.00 13.97 8.87
C CYS A 115 -7.50 13.78 9.08
N GLU A 116 -8.22 14.87 9.22
CA GLU A 116 -9.68 14.92 9.15
C GLU A 116 -10.04 15.36 7.72
N TYR A 117 -10.66 14.46 6.94
CA TYR A 117 -11.00 14.69 5.53
C TYR A 117 -12.29 15.49 5.39
N VAL A 118 -12.33 16.67 6.02
CA VAL A 118 -13.46 17.62 5.99
C VAL A 118 -12.99 19.02 5.63
N GLY A 119 -13.90 19.88 5.21
CA GLY A 119 -13.61 21.25 4.84
C GLY A 119 -12.55 21.35 3.73
N GLU A 120 -11.47 22.07 3.95
CA GLU A 120 -10.40 22.22 2.97
C GLU A 120 -9.70 20.89 2.60
N MET A 121 -9.75 19.86 3.44
CA MET A 121 -9.12 18.57 3.19
C MET A 121 -10.02 17.55 2.47
N GLN A 122 -11.24 17.91 2.09
CA GLN A 122 -12.17 17.02 1.39
C GLN A 122 -11.59 16.51 0.05
N HIS A 123 -10.98 17.36 -0.74
CA HIS A 123 -10.34 16.98 -2.01
C HIS A 123 -9.13 16.05 -1.81
N ALA A 124 -8.48 16.10 -0.65
CA ALA A 124 -7.41 15.14 -0.33
C ALA A 124 -7.94 13.72 -0.18
N LEU A 125 -9.19 13.55 0.28
CA LEU A 125 -9.86 12.26 0.30
C LEU A 125 -10.13 11.73 -1.13
N GLU A 126 -10.63 12.59 -2.02
CA GLU A 126 -10.86 12.22 -3.43
C GLU A 126 -9.57 11.74 -4.09
N TRP A 127 -8.49 12.47 -3.91
CA TRP A 127 -7.18 12.08 -4.43
C TRP A 127 -6.67 10.77 -3.83
N GLN A 128 -6.90 10.53 -2.54
CA GLN A 128 -6.53 9.26 -1.88
C GLN A 128 -7.37 8.10 -2.43
N CYS A 129 -8.65 8.31 -2.70
CA CYS A 129 -9.52 7.32 -3.35
C CYS A 129 -9.00 6.99 -4.75
N ASP A 130 -8.63 7.99 -5.56
CA ASP A 130 -8.09 7.78 -6.90
C ASP A 130 -6.79 6.95 -6.89
N LEU A 131 -5.93 7.19 -5.90
CA LEU A 131 -4.70 6.40 -5.71
C LEU A 131 -5.05 4.95 -5.37
N HIS A 132 -6.00 4.74 -4.47
CA HIS A 132 -6.49 3.42 -4.07
C HIS A 132 -7.11 2.66 -5.25
N ASP A 133 -7.92 3.34 -6.07
CA ASP A 133 -8.54 2.77 -7.26
C ASP A 133 -7.50 2.33 -8.30
N ARG A 134 -6.43 3.09 -8.50
CA ARG A 134 -5.32 2.67 -9.39
C ARG A 134 -4.65 1.38 -8.88
N MET A 135 -4.42 1.27 -7.58
CA MET A 135 -3.86 0.04 -6.99
C MET A 135 -4.83 -1.14 -7.12
N ALA A 136 -6.12 -0.92 -6.91
CA ALA A 136 -7.16 -1.93 -7.07
C ALA A 136 -7.27 -2.44 -8.53
N VAL A 137 -7.10 -1.57 -9.52
CA VAL A 137 -7.03 -1.97 -10.93
C VAL A 137 -5.85 -2.89 -11.19
N ASN A 138 -4.65 -2.55 -10.73
CA ASN A 138 -3.45 -3.39 -10.89
C ASN A 138 -3.63 -4.76 -10.23
N MET A 139 -4.22 -4.79 -9.05
CA MET A 139 -4.52 -6.03 -8.33
C MET A 139 -5.51 -6.90 -9.07
N ARG A 140 -6.59 -6.30 -9.60
CA ARG A 140 -7.58 -7.00 -10.41
C ARG A 140 -6.96 -7.61 -11.66
N ASN A 141 -6.15 -6.86 -12.39
CA ASN A 141 -5.43 -7.33 -13.58
C ASN A 141 -4.53 -8.55 -13.26
N ALA A 142 -3.86 -8.55 -12.10
CA ALA A 142 -3.06 -9.67 -11.67
C ALA A 142 -3.91 -10.93 -11.39
N PHE A 143 -5.08 -10.78 -10.76
CA PHE A 143 -6.01 -11.89 -10.57
C PHE A 143 -6.68 -12.36 -11.87
N GLU A 144 -6.93 -11.47 -12.83
CA GLU A 144 -7.38 -11.84 -14.18
C GLU A 144 -6.35 -12.71 -14.89
N ALA A 145 -5.07 -12.34 -14.81
CA ALA A 145 -3.98 -13.14 -15.33
C ALA A 145 -3.89 -14.52 -14.65
N ALA A 146 -4.07 -14.58 -13.33
CA ALA A 146 -4.09 -15.85 -12.59
C ALA A 146 -5.28 -16.74 -13.02
N ALA A 147 -6.46 -16.17 -13.21
CA ALA A 147 -7.64 -16.89 -13.69
C ALA A 147 -7.44 -17.39 -15.14
N ALA A 148 -6.89 -16.55 -16.03
CA ALA A 148 -6.57 -16.94 -17.42
C ALA A 148 -5.52 -18.06 -17.48
N ALA A 149 -4.58 -18.10 -16.55
CA ALA A 149 -3.60 -19.17 -16.39
C ALA A 149 -4.15 -20.44 -15.71
N GLY A 150 -5.44 -20.46 -15.33
CA GLY A 150 -6.06 -21.60 -14.62
C GLY A 150 -5.55 -21.79 -13.20
N GLN A 151 -4.92 -20.80 -12.60
CA GLN A 151 -4.32 -20.88 -11.26
C GLN A 151 -5.31 -20.52 -10.14
N LEU A 152 -6.40 -19.81 -10.46
CA LEU A 152 -7.39 -19.42 -9.47
C LEU A 152 -8.28 -20.62 -9.09
N ALA A 153 -8.40 -20.87 -7.78
CA ALA A 153 -9.23 -21.95 -7.27
C ALA A 153 -10.73 -21.72 -7.60
N PRO A 154 -11.51 -22.78 -7.84
CA PRO A 154 -12.92 -22.68 -8.29
C PRO A 154 -13.83 -21.89 -7.35
N ASP A 155 -13.50 -21.88 -6.05
CA ASP A 155 -14.26 -21.17 -5.02
C ASP A 155 -14.05 -19.66 -5.06
N TRP A 156 -13.11 -19.17 -5.85
CA TRP A 156 -12.77 -17.77 -5.98
C TRP A 156 -13.11 -17.20 -7.36
N THR A 157 -13.76 -16.05 -7.37
CA THR A 157 -13.85 -15.20 -8.56
C THR A 157 -12.72 -14.16 -8.50
N VAL A 158 -12.32 -13.61 -9.63
CA VAL A 158 -11.35 -12.49 -9.70
C VAL A 158 -11.77 -11.37 -8.74
N LYS A 159 -13.05 -10.98 -8.77
CA LYS A 159 -13.59 -9.92 -7.92
C LYS A 159 -13.47 -10.26 -6.44
N SER A 160 -13.89 -11.46 -6.02
CA SER A 160 -13.86 -11.83 -4.59
C SER A 160 -12.42 -11.96 -4.08
N ALA A 161 -11.50 -12.53 -4.86
CA ALA A 161 -10.10 -12.66 -4.48
C ALA A 161 -9.41 -11.29 -4.35
N ALA A 162 -9.58 -10.39 -5.34
CA ALA A 162 -9.01 -9.05 -5.31
C ALA A 162 -9.56 -8.24 -4.11
N THR A 163 -10.89 -8.20 -3.93
CA THR A 163 -11.49 -7.45 -2.82
C THR A 163 -11.08 -8.02 -1.46
N THR A 164 -11.00 -9.36 -1.32
CA THR A 164 -10.58 -9.98 -0.05
C THR A 164 -9.14 -9.61 0.29
N LEU A 165 -8.23 -9.67 -0.67
CA LEU A 165 -6.83 -9.29 -0.43
C LEU A 165 -6.71 -7.80 -0.10
N GLU A 166 -7.43 -6.92 -0.81
CA GLU A 166 -7.45 -5.48 -0.56
C GLU A 166 -7.95 -5.18 0.86
N CYS A 167 -9.08 -5.75 1.27
CA CYS A 167 -9.61 -5.60 2.63
C CYS A 167 -8.63 -6.14 3.69
N PHE A 168 -7.97 -7.28 3.40
CA PHE A 168 -6.98 -7.84 4.31
C PHE A 168 -5.78 -6.91 4.45
N MET A 169 -5.23 -6.40 3.34
CA MET A 169 -4.08 -5.49 3.36
C MET A 169 -4.38 -4.19 4.10
N SER A 170 -5.52 -3.56 3.83
CA SER A 170 -5.94 -2.32 4.51
C SER A 170 -6.14 -2.56 6.01
N GLY A 171 -6.94 -3.56 6.38
CA GLY A 171 -7.20 -3.87 7.80
C GLY A 171 -5.95 -4.33 8.55
N MET A 172 -5.04 -5.02 7.87
CA MET A 172 -3.74 -5.43 8.38
C MET A 172 -2.89 -4.20 8.75
N LEU A 173 -2.74 -3.24 7.83
CA LEU A 173 -1.94 -2.04 8.06
C LEU A 173 -2.54 -1.16 9.17
N ASP A 174 -3.86 -0.97 9.16
CA ASP A 174 -4.57 -0.20 10.19
C ASP A 174 -4.43 -0.85 11.58
N ASN A 175 -4.54 -2.17 11.65
CA ASN A 175 -4.36 -2.89 12.91
C ASN A 175 -2.89 -2.84 13.37
N TRP A 176 -1.95 -3.01 12.46
CA TRP A 176 -0.52 -2.97 12.78
C TRP A 176 -0.05 -1.58 13.24
N LEU A 177 -0.62 -0.51 12.70
CA LEU A 177 -0.41 0.86 13.19
C LEU A 177 -0.75 1.00 14.69
N ARG A 178 -1.78 0.29 15.17
CA ARG A 178 -2.18 0.31 16.60
C ARG A 178 -1.12 -0.27 17.54
N TYR A 179 -0.27 -1.16 17.01
CA TYR A 179 0.87 -1.77 17.70
C TYR A 179 2.20 -1.12 17.33
N ASP A 180 2.15 0.14 16.86
CA ASP A 180 3.33 0.93 16.47
C ASP A 180 4.25 0.22 15.46
N PHE A 181 3.66 -0.59 14.58
CA PHE A 181 4.37 -1.40 13.58
C PHE A 181 5.39 -2.37 14.19
N ASP A 182 5.05 -3.00 15.32
CA ASP A 182 5.88 -3.97 15.98
C ASP A 182 6.38 -5.09 15.04
N ALA A 183 7.66 -5.43 15.15
CA ALA A 183 8.30 -6.40 14.26
C ALA A 183 7.80 -7.85 14.48
N GLU A 184 7.38 -8.23 15.70
CA GLU A 184 6.83 -9.56 15.97
C GLU A 184 5.48 -9.75 15.28
N VAL A 185 4.68 -8.69 15.22
CA VAL A 185 3.42 -8.68 14.47
C VAL A 185 3.67 -8.90 12.98
N ALA A 186 4.76 -8.35 12.42
CA ALA A 186 5.11 -8.50 11.01
C ALA A 186 5.25 -9.96 10.59
N GLU A 187 5.84 -10.84 11.40
CA GLU A 187 5.96 -12.28 11.07
C GLU A 187 4.60 -12.95 11.02
N THR A 188 3.73 -12.65 11.96
CA THR A 188 2.34 -13.14 11.96
C THR A 188 1.58 -12.69 10.72
N LEU A 189 1.75 -11.43 10.31
CA LEU A 189 1.13 -10.88 9.10
C LEU A 189 1.65 -11.55 7.83
N ARG A 190 2.96 -11.81 7.73
CA ARG A 190 3.56 -12.55 6.61
C ARG A 190 3.00 -13.97 6.51
N ALA A 191 2.85 -14.66 7.64
CA ALA A 191 2.26 -16.01 7.68
C ALA A 191 0.79 -15.98 7.22
N GLY A 192 0.01 -15.01 7.72
CA GLY A 192 -1.37 -14.81 7.31
C GLY A 192 -1.52 -14.53 5.81
N LEU A 193 -0.67 -13.66 5.25
CA LEU A 193 -0.64 -13.38 3.81
C LEU A 193 -0.33 -14.61 2.97
N ARG A 194 0.67 -15.40 3.36
CA ARG A 194 1.00 -16.65 2.65
C ARG A 194 -0.19 -17.61 2.64
N SER A 195 -0.87 -17.75 3.77
CA SER A 195 -2.05 -18.61 3.89
C SER A 195 -3.21 -18.09 3.05
N LEU A 196 -3.48 -16.79 3.09
CA LEU A 196 -4.55 -16.16 2.31
C LEU A 196 -4.30 -16.31 0.80
N VAL A 197 -3.12 -15.92 0.31
CA VAL A 197 -2.78 -16.02 -1.12
C VAL A 197 -2.73 -17.49 -1.55
N GLY A 198 -2.25 -18.40 -0.67
CA GLY A 198 -2.30 -19.83 -0.90
C GLY A 198 -3.71 -20.38 -1.06
N SER A 199 -4.72 -19.78 -0.40
CA SER A 199 -6.12 -20.18 -0.55
C SER A 199 -6.72 -19.79 -1.91
N PHE A 200 -6.16 -18.79 -2.59
CA PHE A 200 -6.57 -18.44 -3.95
C PHE A 200 -6.11 -19.43 -5.00
N ARG A 201 -5.10 -20.26 -4.69
CA ARG A 201 -4.48 -21.16 -5.64
C ARG A 201 -5.32 -22.44 -5.84
N ALA A 202 -5.57 -22.79 -7.10
CA ALA A 202 -6.14 -24.08 -7.46
C ALA A 202 -5.24 -25.21 -6.93
N ARG A 203 -5.83 -26.17 -6.25
CA ARG A 203 -5.11 -27.40 -5.83
C ARG A 203 -4.93 -28.27 -7.05
N ASP A 204 -3.70 -28.74 -7.29
CA ASP A 204 -3.48 -29.77 -8.30
C ASP A 204 -4.32 -31.00 -7.95
N CYS A 205 -5.30 -31.31 -8.75
CA CYS A 205 -6.13 -32.53 -8.62
C CYS A 205 -5.37 -33.82 -8.97
N ALA A 206 -4.05 -33.86 -8.80
CA ALA A 206 -3.22 -35.02 -9.06
C ALA A 206 -2.74 -35.67 -7.75
N ALA A 207 -3.62 -36.30 -6.98
CA ALA A 207 -3.30 -37.43 -6.08
C ALA A 207 -4.53 -37.85 -5.26
N HIS A 208 -5.58 -38.37 -5.90
CA HIS A 208 -6.40 -39.36 -5.25
C HIS A 208 -6.22 -40.66 -6.06
N PRO A 209 -5.42 -41.64 -5.65
CA PRO A 209 -5.53 -42.98 -6.18
C PRO A 209 -6.91 -43.47 -5.78
N SER A 210 -7.70 -43.81 -6.78
CA SER A 210 -9.01 -44.47 -6.68
C SER A 210 -8.98 -45.65 -5.76
N ALA A 211 -9.34 -45.48 -4.50
CA ALA A 211 -9.62 -46.59 -3.57
C ALA A 211 -11.07 -47.07 -3.78
N VAL A 212 -11.40 -47.50 -5.01
CA VAL A 212 -12.63 -48.25 -5.29
C VAL A 212 -12.29 -49.32 -6.34
N GLN A 213 -11.64 -50.39 -5.95
CA GLN A 213 -11.71 -51.68 -6.61
C GLN A 213 -11.05 -52.76 -5.74
N GLN A 214 -11.65 -53.05 -4.60
CA GLN A 214 -11.47 -54.38 -3.95
C GLN A 214 -12.71 -54.68 -3.14
N GLY A 215 -13.68 -55.33 -3.75
CA GLY A 215 -14.91 -55.71 -3.06
C GLY A 215 -15.86 -56.51 -3.91
N ARG A 216 -15.35 -57.47 -4.73
CA ARG A 216 -16.20 -58.49 -5.34
C ARG A 216 -15.37 -59.72 -5.73
N ALA A 217 -15.13 -60.60 -4.76
CA ALA A 217 -14.88 -62.01 -5.00
C ALA A 217 -14.83 -62.73 -3.65
N LEU A 218 -15.97 -63.08 -3.12
CA LEU A 218 -16.12 -64.19 -2.15
C LEU A 218 -17.61 -64.45 -2.01
N HIS A 219 -18.15 -65.28 -2.91
CA HIS A 219 -19.25 -66.21 -2.70
C HIS A 219 -19.49 -66.93 -4.01
N ALA A 220 -18.87 -68.09 -4.18
CA ALA A 220 -19.35 -69.25 -4.86
C ALA A 220 -18.72 -70.50 -4.19
#